data_425bb3d25593a0915e62cf923e044c9a
#
_entry.id   425bb3d25593a0915e62cf923e044c9a
#
_cell.length_a   1.000
_cell.length_b   1.000
_cell.length_c   1.000
_cell.angle_alpha   90.00
_cell.angle_beta   90.00
_cell.angle_gamma   90.00
#
_symmetry.space_group_name_H-M   'P 1'
#
loop_
_entity.id
_entity.type
_entity.pdbx_description
1 polymer ?
#
loop_
_entity_poly.entity_id
_entity_poly.type
_entity_poly.pdbx_seq_one_letter_code
_entity_poly.pdbx_strand_id
1 'polypeptide(L)' 'MTEQPDHPPGPLTPTQATRIDFARRDLDYARSEDLAQLDAAGLILLVERLRGRLGDVLDVIGEITD' A
#
# COMPACT_ATOMS: atom_id res chain seq x y z
N MET A 1 23.92 -20.89 11.87
CA MET A 1 23.73 -20.31 11.56
C MET A 1 23.15 -19.77 11.36
N THR A 2 23.07 -19.85 11.42
CA THR A 2 22.56 -19.21 11.13
C THR A 2 21.92 -18.55 10.83
N GLU A 3 21.88 -18.47 10.73
CA GLU A 3 21.41 -17.65 10.41
C GLU A 3 20.60 -17.07 10.02
N GLN A 4 20.45 -17.07 9.93
CA GLN A 4 19.76 -16.35 9.48
C GLN A 4 19.13 -15.75 9.31
N PRO A 5 19.00 -15.89 9.33
CA PRO A 5 18.35 -15.26 9.21
C PRO A 5 18.07 -14.46 8.82
N ASP A 6 18.44 -14.31 8.86
CA ASP A 6 18.30 -13.50 8.56
C ASP A 6 17.83 -13.05 7.80
N HIS A 7 18.05 -12.63 8.29
CA HIS A 7 17.23 -12.43 7.24
C HIS A 7 17.65 -11.55 6.19
N PRO A 8 17.43 -11.90 5.01
CA PRO A 8 17.83 -11.03 3.93
C PRO A 8 17.13 -9.72 4.04
N PRO A 9 17.76 -8.64 3.66
CA PRO A 9 17.15 -7.34 3.70
C PRO A 9 15.89 -7.23 2.84
N GLY A 10 15.71 -8.13 1.89
CA GLY A 10 14.58 -8.07 1.01
C GLY A 10 13.22 -8.36 1.63
N PRO A 11 13.12 -9.32 2.55
CA PRO A 11 11.79 -9.68 3.04
C PRO A 11 11.15 -8.56 3.81
N LEU A 12 9.89 -8.38 3.55
CA LEU A 12 9.07 -7.48 4.33
C LEU A 12 8.57 -8.21 5.56
N THR A 13 8.32 -7.47 6.63
CA THR A 13 7.60 -8.05 7.76
C THR A 13 6.17 -8.34 7.32
N PRO A 14 5.46 -9.23 8.04
CA PRO A 14 4.06 -9.48 7.71
C PRO A 14 3.20 -8.22 7.72
N THR A 15 3.45 -7.30 8.65
CA THR A 15 2.71 -6.04 8.69
C THR A 15 3.01 -5.18 7.47
N GLN A 16 4.28 -5.09 7.07
CA GLN A 16 4.66 -4.34 5.88
C GLN A 16 4.05 -4.94 4.63
N ALA A 17 4.11 -6.27 4.50
CA ALA A 17 3.53 -6.97 3.36
C ALA A 17 2.03 -6.72 3.27
N THR A 18 1.34 -6.72 4.42
CA THR A 18 -0.10 -6.45 4.46
C THR A 18 -0.42 -5.05 3.98
N ARG A 19 0.36 -4.05 4.42
CA ARG A 19 0.15 -2.67 3.97
C ARG A 19 0.31 -2.55 2.46
N ILE A 20 1.35 -3.17 1.91
CA ILE A 20 1.58 -3.16 0.46
C ILE A 20 0.44 -3.85 -0.27
N ASP A 21 -0.04 -4.96 0.26
CA ASP A 21 -1.11 -5.72 -0.35
C ASP A 21 -2.41 -4.92 -0.40
N PHE A 22 -2.75 -4.25 0.68
CA PHE A 22 -3.92 -3.37 0.69
C PHE A 22 -3.77 -2.22 -0.31
N ALA A 23 -2.57 -1.66 -0.42
CA ALA A 23 -2.33 -0.59 -1.38
C ALA A 23 -2.52 -1.08 -2.81
N ARG A 24 -2.04 -2.28 -3.13
CA ARG A 24 -2.23 -2.86 -4.46
C ARG A 24 -3.70 -3.08 -4.77
N ARG A 25 -4.45 -3.61 -3.81
CA ARG A 25 -5.88 -3.84 -4.01
C ARG A 25 -6.64 -2.55 -4.24
N ASP A 26 -6.34 -1.53 -3.45
CA ASP A 26 -7.00 -0.24 -3.61
C ASP A 26 -6.64 0.42 -4.94
N LEU A 27 -5.40 0.29 -5.36
CA LEU A 27 -4.98 0.83 -6.64
C LEU A 27 -5.67 0.09 -7.79
N ASP A 28 -5.73 -1.24 -7.72
CA ASP A 28 -6.40 -2.04 -8.74
C ASP A 28 -7.88 -1.68 -8.83
N TYR A 29 -8.52 -1.48 -7.67
CA TYR A 29 -9.90 -1.04 -7.64
C TYR A 29 -10.06 0.32 -8.31
N ALA A 30 -9.19 1.26 -7.97
CA ALA A 30 -9.26 2.60 -8.53
C ALA A 30 -9.07 2.60 -10.04
N ARG A 31 -8.16 1.75 -10.53
CA ARG A 31 -7.90 1.65 -11.96
C ARG A 31 -9.06 1.04 -12.73
N SER A 32 -9.84 0.19 -12.08
CA SER A 32 -10.97 -0.46 -12.72
C SER A 32 -12.22 0.39 -12.70
N GLU A 33 -12.24 1.48 -11.90
CA GLU A 33 -13.40 2.35 -11.80
C GLU A 33 -13.47 3.31 -12.98
N ASP A 34 -14.67 3.55 -13.43
CA ASP A 34 -14.93 4.64 -14.36
C ASP A 34 -15.10 5.91 -13.53
N LEU A 35 -14.05 6.66 -13.37
CA LEU A 35 -14.04 7.83 -12.50
C LEU A 35 -15.07 8.86 -12.92
N ALA A 36 -15.36 8.96 -14.22
CA ALA A 36 -16.34 9.91 -14.73
C ALA A 36 -17.75 9.60 -14.26
N GLN A 37 -18.00 8.35 -13.84
CA GLN A 37 -19.31 7.93 -13.38
C GLN A 37 -19.49 8.05 -11.87
N LEU A 38 -18.41 8.34 -11.14
CA LEU A 38 -18.51 8.53 -9.70
C LEU A 38 -19.01 9.92 -9.39
N ASP A 39 -19.88 10.01 -8.37
CA ASP A 39 -20.28 11.33 -7.88
C ASP A 39 -19.17 11.93 -7.02
N ALA A 40 -19.39 13.17 -6.56
CA ALA A 40 -18.37 13.88 -5.78
C ALA A 40 -18.02 13.10 -4.50
N ALA A 41 -19.01 12.54 -3.82
CA ALA A 41 -18.76 11.78 -2.60
C ALA A 41 -17.91 10.55 -2.87
N GLY A 42 -18.21 9.83 -3.97
CA GLY A 42 -17.44 8.66 -4.36
C GLY A 42 -16.00 8.99 -4.69
N LEU A 43 -15.78 10.10 -5.41
CA LEU A 43 -14.44 10.56 -5.74
C LEU A 43 -13.65 10.94 -4.48
N ILE A 44 -14.29 11.64 -3.56
CA ILE A 44 -13.64 12.04 -2.31
C ILE A 44 -13.22 10.79 -1.52
N LEU A 45 -14.11 9.81 -1.39
CA LEU A 45 -13.79 8.59 -0.67
C LEU A 45 -12.62 7.84 -1.32
N LEU A 46 -12.61 7.78 -2.65
CA LEU A 46 -11.54 7.12 -3.37
C LEU A 46 -10.20 7.85 -3.14
N VAL A 47 -10.21 9.17 -3.23
CA VAL A 47 -9.00 9.97 -3.00
C VAL A 47 -8.51 9.78 -1.57
N GLU A 48 -9.41 9.83 -0.57
CA GLU A 48 -9.01 9.62 0.82
C GLU A 48 -8.37 8.26 1.03
N ARG A 49 -8.94 7.24 0.43
CA ARG A 49 -8.39 5.89 0.56
C ARG A 49 -7.01 5.79 -0.06
N LEU A 50 -6.85 6.30 -1.28
CA LEU A 50 -5.56 6.23 -1.98
C LEU A 50 -4.49 7.06 -1.28
N ARG A 51 -4.87 8.22 -0.72
CA ARG A 51 -3.92 9.03 0.05
C ARG A 51 -3.42 8.24 1.26
N GLY A 52 -4.32 7.58 1.98
CA GLY A 52 -3.93 6.76 3.12
C GLY A 52 -3.01 5.62 2.72
N ARG A 53 -3.33 4.93 1.62
CA ARG A 53 -2.50 3.81 1.17
C ARG A 53 -1.14 4.27 0.68
N LEU A 54 -1.09 5.39 -0.01
CA LEU A 54 0.18 5.95 -0.45
C LEU A 54 1.07 6.30 0.75
N GLY A 55 0.48 6.91 1.79
CA GLY A 55 1.20 7.19 3.02
C GLY A 55 1.74 5.93 3.66
N ASP A 56 0.92 4.87 3.73
CA ASP A 56 1.35 3.59 4.31
C ASP A 56 2.54 3.00 3.54
N VAL A 57 2.49 3.07 2.21
CA VAL A 57 3.58 2.54 1.38
C VAL A 57 4.85 3.35 1.59
N LEU A 58 4.74 4.66 1.65
CA LEU A 58 5.90 5.52 1.89
C LEU A 58 6.50 5.27 3.28
N ASP A 59 5.65 5.00 4.28
CA ASP A 59 6.12 4.64 5.61
C ASP A 59 6.89 3.32 5.56
N VAL A 60 6.40 2.34 4.81
CA VAL A 60 7.12 1.07 4.66
C VAL A 60 8.48 1.32 4.01
N ILE A 61 8.53 2.13 2.96
CA ILE A 61 9.80 2.44 2.30
C ILE A 61 10.76 3.09 3.29
N GLY A 62 10.27 4.02 4.10
CA GLY A 62 11.09 4.64 5.14
C GLY A 62 11.62 3.63 6.14
N GLU A 63 10.80 2.66 6.54
CA GLU A 63 11.20 1.63 7.49
C GLU A 63 12.30 0.73 6.95
N ILE A 64 12.24 0.38 5.66
CA ILE A 64 13.21 -0.56 5.10
C ILE A 64 14.47 0.14 4.59
N THR A 65 14.45 1.46 4.45
CA THR A 65 15.62 2.19 3.97
C THR A 65 16.43 2.84 5.10
N ASP A 66 15.91 2.79 6.31
CA ASP A 66 16.66 3.25 7.46
C ASP A 66 17.66 2.17 7.90
#